data_f820d2e05c840a1bce83fa63094c2320
#
_entry.id   f820d2e05c840a1bce83fa63094c2320
#
_cell.length_a   1.000
_cell.length_b   1.000
_cell.length_c   1.000
_cell.angle_alpha   90.00
_cell.angle_beta   90.00
_cell.angle_gamma   90.00
#
_symmetry.space_group_name_H-M   'P 1'
#
loop_
_entity.id
_entity.type
_entity.pdbx_description
1 polymer ?
#
loop_
_entity_poly.entity_id
_entity_poly.type
_entity_poly.pdbx_seq_one_letter_code
_entity_poly.pdbx_strand_id
1 'polypeptide(L)'
;MLRSYVTKKYLFFYFVAIMITWLEAVITPALIQYIVSSFTNHQLYLLWQVLTWGIVGNLILLLGLAGKRYYYARVLTDFKSGIKQAIFHTFLYSRRIADEEVLSDLENDVKQLEDNYIEPTVIIISSLGFTTVSICYALWTNFYLGLLFIIFYSTPVLCSSIGSKRLDAITKQKSLANQGYVSQVTNMIAGARPIRHYRGQSLFYKRFTKDLHKALEQEIAYEKQRTLNSLFINGIDAFCSVAPIVIGGFMTFYNYLSAASFVGIYLVSHNIGYQFQELSYFINTRKSAKSLCDKYQKLLGEEWKMPSVLEGSVFPIQLDQVSVERDGREILAPCDLIIGEGEKIAIIGESGSGKTTLLNLIYGEIKPSQGRIHYHGQELNSDEIYQAGAYILQSSHVFDGLTLEENIALGQELDSVRIEEILQQTGLKALQGKTPSNQTLSGGEKQRLEIARALYHNRQFILADEVKANLDLKNQEKISQLLFSLPQALVEVIHHYNEEDLKRYDKVIKLVR
;
A
#
# COMPACT_ATOMS: atom_id res chain seq x y z
N MET A 1 -0.22 -15.37 -2.36
CA MET A 1 0.35 -14.06 -2.67
C MET A 1 1.81 -14.11 -3.17
N LEU A 2 2.79 -14.61 -2.42
CA LEU A 2 4.20 -14.71 -2.87
C LEU A 2 4.41 -15.41 -4.23
N ARG A 3 3.72 -16.55 -4.45
CA ARG A 3 3.88 -17.34 -5.68
C ARG A 3 3.43 -16.66 -6.98
N SER A 4 2.58 -15.66 -6.89
CA SER A 4 2.01 -14.97 -8.05
C SER A 4 2.96 -13.91 -8.64
N TYR A 5 3.81 -13.32 -7.78
CA TYR A 5 4.64 -12.16 -8.16
C TYR A 5 6.14 -12.45 -8.16
N VAL A 6 6.57 -13.68 -7.84
CA VAL A 6 8.00 -14.02 -7.74
C VAL A 6 8.38 -15.07 -8.77
N THR A 7 9.50 -14.86 -9.45
CA THR A 7 10.06 -15.78 -10.43
C THR A 7 10.47 -17.09 -9.76
N LYS A 8 9.88 -18.23 -10.19
CA LYS A 8 10.12 -19.56 -9.61
C LYS A 8 11.60 -19.95 -9.56
N LYS A 9 12.39 -19.51 -10.55
CA LYS A 9 13.84 -19.74 -10.62
C LYS A 9 14.58 -19.15 -9.41
N TYR A 10 14.26 -17.91 -9.04
CA TYR A 10 14.92 -17.26 -7.89
C TYR A 10 14.49 -17.86 -6.56
N LEU A 11 13.24 -18.27 -6.42
CA LEU A 11 12.78 -19.02 -5.25
C LEU A 11 13.51 -20.34 -5.09
N PHE A 12 13.74 -21.07 -6.17
CA PHE A 12 14.49 -22.33 -6.14
C PHE A 12 15.93 -22.14 -5.68
N PHE A 13 16.68 -21.21 -6.31
CA PHE A 13 18.07 -20.96 -5.91
C PHE A 13 18.17 -20.38 -4.50
N TYR A 14 17.21 -19.56 -4.09
CA TYR A 14 17.11 -19.07 -2.72
C TYR A 14 16.95 -20.23 -1.73
N PHE A 15 16.05 -21.18 -2.03
CA PHE A 15 15.84 -22.36 -1.18
C PHE A 15 17.08 -23.23 -1.10
N VAL A 16 17.79 -23.48 -2.22
CA VAL A 16 19.07 -24.21 -2.21
C VAL A 16 20.12 -23.51 -1.35
N ALA A 17 20.23 -22.18 -1.48
CA ALA A 17 21.15 -21.40 -0.65
C ALA A 17 20.82 -21.46 0.85
N ILE A 18 19.53 -21.45 1.22
CA ILE A 18 19.11 -21.65 2.62
C ILE A 18 19.49 -23.03 3.11
N MET A 19 19.26 -24.09 2.34
CA MET A 19 19.65 -25.46 2.72
C MET A 19 21.15 -25.58 3.02
N ILE A 20 21.99 -24.89 2.24
CA ILE A 20 23.43 -24.84 2.51
C ILE A 20 23.69 -24.17 3.86
N THR A 21 22.98 -23.10 4.20
CA THR A 21 23.17 -22.42 5.50
C THR A 21 22.73 -23.27 6.70
N TRP A 22 21.81 -24.25 6.52
CA TRP A 22 21.43 -25.17 7.60
C TRP A 22 22.58 -26.10 8.02
N LEU A 23 23.57 -26.34 7.16
CA LEU A 23 24.75 -27.14 7.49
C LEU A 23 25.58 -26.51 8.61
N GLU A 24 25.47 -25.19 8.84
CA GLU A 24 26.12 -24.50 9.96
C GLU A 24 25.73 -25.12 11.31
N ALA A 25 24.47 -25.58 11.43
CA ALA A 25 23.95 -26.24 12.62
C ALA A 25 24.74 -27.50 13.01
N VAL A 26 25.43 -28.12 12.06
CA VAL A 26 26.21 -29.35 12.26
C VAL A 26 27.72 -29.08 12.19
N ILE A 27 28.18 -28.29 11.21
CA ILE A 27 29.61 -28.09 10.95
C ILE A 27 30.32 -27.55 12.18
N THR A 28 29.83 -26.44 12.75
CA THR A 28 30.51 -25.78 13.87
C THR A 28 30.55 -26.67 15.13
N PRO A 29 29.43 -27.28 15.60
CA PRO A 29 29.45 -28.20 16.74
C PRO A 29 30.32 -29.44 16.50
N ALA A 30 30.25 -30.04 15.31
CA ALA A 30 31.05 -31.21 14.96
C ALA A 30 32.55 -30.91 14.98
N LEU A 31 32.98 -29.78 14.42
CA LEU A 31 34.37 -29.36 14.46
C LEU A 31 34.88 -29.22 15.90
N ILE A 32 34.11 -28.56 16.76
CA ILE A 32 34.50 -28.38 18.17
C ILE A 32 34.50 -29.72 18.89
N GLN A 33 33.53 -30.60 18.62
CA GLN A 33 33.51 -31.97 19.15
C GLN A 33 34.77 -32.75 18.78
N TYR A 34 35.21 -32.71 17.51
CA TYR A 34 36.44 -33.35 17.06
C TYR A 34 37.71 -32.73 17.68
N ILE A 35 37.74 -31.40 17.86
CA ILE A 35 38.87 -30.73 18.57
C ILE A 35 38.97 -31.27 20.00
N VAL A 36 37.86 -31.27 20.74
CA VAL A 36 37.84 -31.79 22.13
C VAL A 36 38.26 -33.25 22.17
N SER A 37 37.74 -34.07 21.25
CA SER A 37 38.12 -35.49 21.15
C SER A 37 39.62 -35.68 20.86
N SER A 38 40.20 -34.83 19.99
CA SER A 38 41.65 -34.88 19.67
C SER A 38 42.54 -34.61 20.88
N PHE A 39 42.10 -33.66 21.73
CA PHE A 39 42.84 -33.36 22.98
C PHE A 39 42.67 -34.47 24.02
N THR A 40 41.46 -34.99 24.22
CA THR A 40 41.24 -36.06 25.20
C THR A 40 41.92 -37.35 24.83
N ASN A 41 42.07 -37.67 23.55
CA ASN A 41 42.68 -38.89 23.06
C ASN A 41 44.16 -38.74 22.69
N HIS A 42 44.78 -37.56 22.91
CA HIS A 42 46.17 -37.22 22.56
C HIS A 42 46.54 -37.42 21.07
N GLN A 43 45.56 -37.23 20.16
CA GLN A 43 45.71 -37.46 18.72
C GLN A 43 45.89 -36.14 17.94
N LEU A 44 46.99 -35.44 18.12
CA LEU A 44 47.24 -34.11 17.55
C LEU A 44 47.16 -34.05 16.02
N TYR A 45 47.44 -35.18 15.32
CA TYR A 45 47.35 -35.22 13.86
C TYR A 45 45.91 -34.96 13.35
N LEU A 46 44.89 -35.25 14.13
CA LEU A 46 43.50 -34.98 13.79
C LEU A 46 43.21 -33.46 13.70
N LEU A 47 43.97 -32.63 14.39
CA LEU A 47 43.77 -31.16 14.33
C LEU A 47 44.00 -30.61 12.92
N TRP A 48 44.93 -31.18 12.15
CA TRP A 48 45.14 -30.79 10.76
C TRP A 48 43.94 -31.15 9.88
N GLN A 49 43.33 -32.29 10.12
CA GLN A 49 42.09 -32.67 9.41
C GLN A 49 40.92 -31.75 9.79
N VAL A 50 40.80 -31.41 11.06
CA VAL A 50 39.76 -30.46 11.53
C VAL A 50 39.96 -29.07 10.89
N LEU A 51 41.22 -28.61 10.80
CA LEU A 51 41.56 -27.35 10.14
C LEU A 51 41.13 -27.35 8.66
N THR A 52 41.50 -28.40 7.90
CA THR A 52 41.16 -28.50 6.47
C THR A 52 39.66 -28.60 6.23
N TRP A 53 38.97 -29.51 6.95
CA TRP A 53 37.52 -29.64 6.84
C TRP A 53 36.75 -28.40 7.36
N GLY A 54 37.29 -27.73 8.39
CA GLY A 54 36.76 -26.48 8.92
C GLY A 54 36.83 -25.35 7.90
N ILE A 55 37.97 -25.19 7.20
CA ILE A 55 38.10 -24.18 6.14
C ILE A 55 37.16 -24.48 4.98
N VAL A 56 37.13 -25.71 4.48
CA VAL A 56 36.24 -26.11 3.38
C VAL A 56 34.76 -25.91 3.76
N GLY A 57 34.35 -26.39 4.96
CA GLY A 57 32.98 -26.22 5.44
C GLY A 57 32.58 -24.76 5.56
N ASN A 58 33.43 -23.91 6.14
CA ASN A 58 33.13 -22.47 6.26
C ASN A 58 33.10 -21.76 4.91
N LEU A 59 33.93 -22.15 3.93
CA LEU A 59 33.84 -21.61 2.55
C LEU A 59 32.49 -21.96 1.89
N ILE A 60 32.02 -23.19 2.06
CA ILE A 60 30.70 -23.61 1.57
C ILE A 60 29.58 -22.78 2.24
N LEU A 61 29.66 -22.57 3.57
CA LEU A 61 28.70 -21.74 4.29
C LEU A 61 28.72 -20.29 3.82
N LEU A 62 29.91 -19.70 3.57
CA LEU A 62 30.02 -18.35 3.03
C LEU A 62 29.37 -18.23 1.64
N LEU A 63 29.58 -19.21 0.76
CA LEU A 63 28.92 -19.26 -0.54
C LEU A 63 27.38 -19.38 -0.38
N GLY A 64 26.93 -20.23 0.54
CA GLY A 64 25.50 -20.35 0.89
C GLY A 64 24.91 -19.03 1.40
N LEU A 65 25.62 -18.34 2.29
CA LEU A 65 25.20 -17.04 2.83
C LEU A 65 25.16 -15.94 1.76
N ALA A 66 26.17 -15.88 0.90
CA ALA A 66 26.20 -14.95 -0.23
C ALA A 66 25.04 -15.21 -1.19
N GLY A 67 24.81 -16.49 -1.54
CA GLY A 67 23.68 -16.91 -2.37
C GLY A 67 22.33 -16.56 -1.72
N LYS A 68 22.17 -16.86 -0.42
CA LYS A 68 20.95 -16.51 0.34
C LYS A 68 20.65 -15.00 0.26
N ARG A 69 21.65 -14.13 0.49
CA ARG A 69 21.47 -12.67 0.43
C ARG A 69 21.13 -12.19 -0.98
N TYR A 70 21.84 -12.67 -1.98
CA TYR A 70 21.65 -12.27 -3.37
C TYR A 70 20.25 -12.67 -3.89
N TYR A 71 19.88 -13.95 -3.73
CA TYR A 71 18.60 -14.43 -4.22
C TYR A 71 17.42 -13.91 -3.40
N TYR A 72 17.60 -13.62 -2.09
CA TYR A 72 16.61 -12.91 -1.30
C TYR A 72 16.31 -11.52 -1.88
N ALA A 73 17.34 -10.75 -2.19
CA ALA A 73 17.17 -9.43 -2.79
C ALA A 73 16.42 -9.51 -4.14
N ARG A 74 16.68 -10.55 -4.96
CA ARG A 74 15.95 -10.77 -6.21
C ARG A 74 14.48 -11.12 -5.98
N VAL A 75 14.20 -12.04 -5.08
CA VAL A 75 12.83 -12.43 -4.69
C VAL A 75 12.05 -11.22 -4.18
N LEU A 76 12.68 -10.39 -3.35
CA LEU A 76 12.07 -9.20 -2.80
C LEU A 76 11.80 -8.13 -3.87
N THR A 77 12.74 -7.92 -4.79
CA THR A 77 12.56 -6.97 -5.89
C THR A 77 11.44 -7.40 -6.82
N ASP A 78 11.39 -8.69 -7.20
CA ASP A 78 10.31 -9.24 -8.04
C ASP A 78 8.95 -9.04 -7.35
N PHE A 79 8.87 -9.34 -6.05
CA PHE A 79 7.65 -9.16 -5.27
C PHE A 79 7.20 -7.70 -5.24
N LYS A 80 8.10 -6.77 -4.89
CA LYS A 80 7.80 -5.33 -4.83
C LYS A 80 7.35 -4.80 -6.19
N SER A 81 8.05 -5.17 -7.25
CA SER A 81 7.69 -4.76 -8.60
C SER A 81 6.31 -5.29 -8.99
N GLY A 82 6.06 -6.57 -8.78
CA GLY A 82 4.80 -7.19 -9.14
C GLY A 82 3.60 -6.64 -8.37
N ILE A 83 3.74 -6.44 -7.05
CA ILE A 83 2.64 -5.90 -6.24
C ILE A 83 2.38 -4.42 -6.52
N LYS A 84 3.44 -3.60 -6.70
CA LYS A 84 3.29 -2.17 -7.08
C LYS A 84 2.60 -2.03 -8.44
N GLN A 85 2.99 -2.84 -9.42
CA GLN A 85 2.33 -2.88 -10.73
C GLN A 85 0.85 -3.29 -10.60
N ALA A 86 0.54 -4.30 -9.80
CA ALA A 86 -0.83 -4.76 -9.60
C ALA A 86 -1.69 -3.72 -8.88
N ILE A 87 -1.15 -3.04 -7.84
CA ILE A 87 -1.85 -1.94 -7.14
C ILE A 87 -2.13 -0.79 -8.12
N PHE A 88 -1.12 -0.36 -8.87
CA PHE A 88 -1.26 0.75 -9.81
C PHE A 88 -2.20 0.41 -10.96
N HIS A 89 -2.14 -0.82 -11.47
CA HIS A 89 -3.10 -1.31 -12.45
C HIS A 89 -4.54 -1.30 -11.90
N THR A 90 -4.72 -1.80 -10.67
CA THR A 90 -6.05 -1.78 -10.02
C THR A 90 -6.55 -0.36 -9.79
N PHE A 91 -5.68 0.57 -9.40
CA PHE A 91 -6.01 1.99 -9.28
C PHE A 91 -6.49 2.58 -10.62
N LEU A 92 -5.73 2.38 -11.69
CA LEU A 92 -6.05 2.97 -13.00
C LEU A 92 -7.33 2.40 -13.63
N TYR A 93 -7.55 1.08 -13.48
CA TYR A 93 -8.58 0.38 -14.26
C TYR A 93 -9.82 0.00 -13.45
N SER A 94 -9.75 -0.17 -12.14
CA SER A 94 -10.90 -0.66 -11.36
C SER A 94 -11.51 0.35 -10.38
N ARG A 95 -10.87 1.51 -10.16
CA ARG A 95 -11.30 2.57 -9.22
C ARG A 95 -11.61 2.11 -7.80
N ARG A 96 -11.04 0.98 -7.39
CA ARG A 96 -11.23 0.39 -6.05
C ARG A 96 -10.34 1.02 -4.99
N ILE A 97 -9.35 1.78 -5.42
CA ILE A 97 -8.40 2.50 -4.57
C ILE A 97 -8.69 3.98 -4.76
N ALA A 98 -8.92 4.70 -3.67
CA ALA A 98 -9.10 6.14 -3.70
C ALA A 98 -7.78 6.84 -4.05
N ASP A 99 -7.83 7.96 -4.78
CA ASP A 99 -6.66 8.72 -5.23
C ASP A 99 -5.74 9.11 -4.06
N GLU A 100 -6.33 9.46 -2.91
CA GLU A 100 -5.59 9.85 -1.70
C GLU A 100 -4.86 8.67 -1.04
N GLU A 101 -5.33 7.44 -1.26
CA GLU A 101 -4.79 6.22 -0.64
C GLU A 101 -3.70 5.56 -1.48
N VAL A 102 -3.70 5.73 -2.81
CA VAL A 102 -2.82 4.98 -3.71
C VAL A 102 -1.33 5.16 -3.41
N LEU A 103 -0.91 6.38 -3.06
CA LEU A 103 0.49 6.64 -2.71
C LEU A 103 0.89 5.94 -1.41
N SER A 104 0.00 5.94 -0.41
CA SER A 104 0.18 5.19 0.84
C SER A 104 0.22 3.68 0.58
N ASP A 105 -0.66 3.17 -0.27
CA ASP A 105 -0.69 1.76 -0.66
C ASP A 105 0.61 1.34 -1.37
N LEU A 106 1.13 2.16 -2.29
CA LEU A 106 2.35 1.88 -3.04
C LEU A 106 3.63 1.92 -2.20
N GLU A 107 3.70 2.78 -1.19
CA GLU A 107 4.93 2.96 -0.41
C GLU A 107 4.82 2.34 0.99
N ASN A 108 3.84 2.73 1.79
CA ASN A 108 3.73 2.29 3.18
C ASN A 108 3.23 0.84 3.30
N ASP A 109 2.16 0.49 2.59
CA ASP A 109 1.56 -0.83 2.68
C ASP A 109 2.47 -1.90 2.07
N VAL A 110 3.12 -1.60 0.93
CA VAL A 110 4.11 -2.51 0.32
C VAL A 110 5.29 -2.74 1.25
N LYS A 111 5.77 -1.69 1.94
CA LYS A 111 6.83 -1.82 2.94
C LYS A 111 6.37 -2.65 4.15
N GLN A 112 5.17 -2.43 4.65
CA GLN A 112 4.61 -3.25 5.72
C GLN A 112 4.44 -4.72 5.33
N LEU A 113 4.08 -5.02 4.07
CA LEU A 113 4.04 -6.38 3.55
C LEU A 113 5.45 -7.00 3.50
N GLU A 114 6.47 -6.22 3.12
CA GLU A 114 7.87 -6.66 3.20
C GLU A 114 8.25 -7.02 4.64
N ASP A 115 8.15 -6.05 5.56
CA ASP A 115 8.66 -6.15 6.92
C ASP A 115 7.86 -7.15 7.78
N ASN A 116 6.54 -7.27 7.58
CA ASN A 116 5.67 -8.06 8.44
C ASN A 116 5.16 -9.37 7.80
N TYR A 117 5.32 -9.57 6.49
CA TYR A 117 4.86 -10.79 5.82
C TYR A 117 5.97 -11.54 5.09
N ILE A 118 6.72 -10.87 4.20
CA ILE A 118 7.74 -11.53 3.37
C ILE A 118 8.94 -11.94 4.22
N GLU A 119 9.58 -10.98 4.87
CA GLU A 119 10.75 -11.21 5.69
C GLU A 119 10.48 -12.24 6.80
N PRO A 120 9.40 -12.12 7.61
CA PRO A 120 9.06 -13.15 8.58
C PRO A 120 8.82 -14.54 7.97
N THR A 121 8.18 -14.62 6.79
CA THR A 121 7.95 -15.92 6.13
C THR A 121 9.25 -16.61 5.78
N VAL A 122 10.19 -15.84 5.24
CA VAL A 122 11.51 -16.33 4.84
C VAL A 122 12.34 -16.75 6.06
N ILE A 123 12.32 -15.96 7.13
CA ILE A 123 13.03 -16.29 8.38
C ILE A 123 12.42 -17.54 9.01
N ILE A 124 11.09 -17.65 9.09
CA ILE A 124 10.41 -18.85 9.62
C ILE A 124 10.87 -20.12 8.87
N ILE A 125 10.93 -20.09 7.53
CA ILE A 125 11.38 -21.23 6.73
C ILE A 125 12.86 -21.56 7.05
N SER A 126 13.71 -20.55 7.11
CA SER A 126 15.14 -20.69 7.42
C SER A 126 15.34 -21.28 8.82
N SER A 127 14.67 -20.72 9.82
CA SER A 127 14.78 -21.14 11.23
C SER A 127 14.22 -22.53 11.48
N LEU A 128 13.09 -22.90 10.83
CA LEU A 128 12.54 -24.25 10.92
C LEU A 128 13.51 -25.31 10.39
N GLY A 129 14.12 -25.07 9.24
CA GLY A 129 15.08 -26.01 8.67
C GLY A 129 16.34 -26.12 9.53
N PHE A 130 16.90 -24.98 9.97
CA PHE A 130 18.04 -24.96 10.87
C PHE A 130 17.77 -25.71 12.18
N THR A 131 16.61 -25.45 12.81
CA THR A 131 16.19 -26.14 14.04
C THR A 131 16.04 -27.64 13.83
N THR A 132 15.43 -28.06 12.71
CA THR A 132 15.26 -29.48 12.39
C THR A 132 16.61 -30.18 12.29
N VAL A 133 17.57 -29.60 11.55
CA VAL A 133 18.93 -30.15 11.43
C VAL A 133 19.63 -30.19 12.78
N SER A 134 19.49 -29.14 13.60
CA SER A 134 20.05 -29.08 14.96
C SER A 134 19.48 -30.19 15.86
N ILE A 135 18.17 -30.40 15.86
CA ILE A 135 17.50 -31.46 16.63
C ILE A 135 17.99 -32.85 16.19
N CYS A 136 18.05 -33.10 14.87
CA CYS A 136 18.54 -34.38 14.35
C CYS A 136 19.99 -34.64 14.79
N TYR A 137 20.86 -33.65 14.74
CA TYR A 137 22.26 -33.80 15.18
C TYR A 137 22.37 -34.04 16.69
N ALA A 138 21.62 -33.34 17.53
CA ALA A 138 21.62 -33.52 18.98
C ALA A 138 21.16 -34.95 19.38
N LEU A 139 20.07 -35.43 18.79
CA LEU A 139 19.54 -36.76 19.03
C LEU A 139 20.45 -37.88 18.49
N TRP A 140 21.11 -37.65 17.35
CA TRP A 140 22.11 -38.58 16.78
C TRP A 140 23.32 -38.71 17.69
N THR A 141 23.83 -37.61 18.26
CA THR A 141 25.02 -37.63 19.11
C THR A 141 24.76 -38.32 20.43
N ASN A 142 23.66 -38.03 21.12
CA ASN A 142 23.15 -38.77 22.28
C ASN A 142 21.66 -38.50 22.48
N PHE A 143 20.85 -39.53 22.35
CA PHE A 143 19.40 -39.44 22.39
C PHE A 143 18.85 -38.85 23.70
N TYR A 144 19.34 -39.34 24.84
CA TYR A 144 18.82 -38.92 26.14
C TYR A 144 19.16 -37.48 26.50
N LEU A 145 20.43 -37.10 26.31
CA LEU A 145 20.87 -35.75 26.61
C LEU A 145 20.29 -34.77 25.60
N GLY A 146 20.26 -35.11 24.30
CA GLY A 146 19.64 -34.29 23.25
C GLY A 146 18.16 -34.03 23.53
N LEU A 147 17.40 -35.05 23.90
CA LEU A 147 15.99 -34.89 24.26
C LEU A 147 15.82 -33.98 25.49
N LEU A 148 16.66 -34.14 26.50
CA LEU A 148 16.63 -33.32 27.71
C LEU A 148 16.89 -31.83 27.34
N PHE A 149 17.89 -31.54 26.57
CA PHE A 149 18.17 -30.17 26.13
C PHE A 149 17.02 -29.57 25.30
N ILE A 150 16.42 -30.34 24.39
CA ILE A 150 15.28 -29.89 23.57
C ILE A 150 14.09 -29.51 24.49
N ILE A 151 13.75 -30.33 25.50
CA ILE A 151 12.68 -30.05 26.45
C ILE A 151 12.97 -28.74 27.21
N PHE A 152 14.16 -28.60 27.77
CA PHE A 152 14.51 -27.43 28.55
C PHE A 152 14.53 -26.16 27.69
N TYR A 153 15.14 -26.15 26.50
CA TYR A 153 15.21 -24.97 25.62
C TYR A 153 13.88 -24.64 24.94
N SER A 154 12.91 -25.58 24.86
CA SER A 154 11.56 -25.27 24.38
C SER A 154 10.67 -24.63 25.46
N THR A 155 10.99 -24.83 26.74
CA THR A 155 10.17 -24.34 27.88
C THR A 155 9.96 -22.83 27.90
N PRO A 156 10.96 -21.95 27.69
CA PRO A 156 10.76 -20.51 27.66
C PRO A 156 9.77 -20.06 26.58
N VAL A 157 9.77 -20.73 25.43
CA VAL A 157 8.84 -20.42 24.32
C VAL A 157 7.41 -20.81 24.68
N LEU A 158 7.21 -22.00 25.31
CA LEU A 158 5.90 -22.42 25.79
C LEU A 158 5.36 -21.46 26.87
N CYS A 159 6.25 -20.94 27.73
CA CYS A 159 5.91 -19.96 28.75
C CYS A 159 5.71 -18.54 28.21
N SER A 160 6.10 -18.23 26.98
CA SER A 160 6.00 -16.89 26.39
C SER A 160 4.55 -16.39 26.24
N SER A 161 3.58 -17.29 26.22
CA SER A 161 2.15 -16.97 26.23
C SER A 161 1.65 -16.40 27.57
N ILE A 162 2.43 -16.58 28.65
CA ILE A 162 2.09 -16.09 29.99
C ILE A 162 2.23 -14.56 29.99
N GLY A 163 1.14 -13.86 30.32
CA GLY A 163 1.11 -12.39 30.32
C GLY A 163 0.77 -11.72 28.96
N SER A 164 0.64 -12.50 27.87
CA SER A 164 0.31 -11.96 26.54
C SER A 164 -1.02 -11.18 26.54
N LYS A 165 -2.07 -11.68 27.17
CA LYS A 165 -3.39 -11.01 27.26
C LYS A 165 -3.32 -9.61 27.86
N ARG A 166 -2.48 -9.44 28.89
CA ARG A 166 -2.30 -8.12 29.54
C ARG A 166 -1.50 -7.17 28.64
N LEU A 167 -0.48 -7.69 27.98
CA LEU A 167 0.31 -6.95 27.00
C LEU A 167 -0.56 -6.51 25.81
N ASP A 168 -1.43 -7.37 25.29
CA ASP A 168 -2.37 -7.07 24.20
C ASP A 168 -3.33 -5.93 24.57
N ALA A 169 -3.87 -5.96 25.81
CA ALA A 169 -4.75 -4.89 26.30
C ALA A 169 -4.04 -3.52 26.36
N ILE A 170 -2.80 -3.49 26.86
CA ILE A 170 -1.99 -2.28 26.95
C ILE A 170 -1.57 -1.83 25.53
N THR A 171 -1.22 -2.73 24.63
CA THR A 171 -0.92 -2.42 23.23
C THR A 171 -2.09 -1.72 22.54
N LYS A 172 -3.31 -2.20 22.79
CA LYS A 172 -4.53 -1.56 22.26
C LYS A 172 -4.71 -0.13 22.81
N GLN A 173 -4.47 0.07 24.11
CA GLN A 173 -4.55 1.41 24.72
C GLN A 173 -3.49 2.35 24.15
N LYS A 174 -2.24 1.89 24.00
CA LYS A 174 -1.15 2.63 23.35
C LYS A 174 -1.54 3.03 21.92
N SER A 175 -2.08 2.10 21.13
CA SER A 175 -2.51 2.37 19.75
C SER A 175 -3.59 3.44 19.69
N LEU A 176 -4.62 3.37 20.54
CA LEU A 176 -5.70 4.36 20.59
C LEU A 176 -5.17 5.75 21.01
N ALA A 177 -4.27 5.80 22.00
CA ALA A 177 -3.66 7.06 22.44
C ALA A 177 -2.81 7.69 21.34
N ASN A 178 -2.03 6.88 20.61
CA ASN A 178 -1.22 7.35 19.49
C ASN A 178 -2.07 7.84 18.31
N GLN A 179 -3.16 7.15 17.96
CA GLN A 179 -4.12 7.60 16.95
C GLN A 179 -4.72 8.96 17.30
N GLY A 180 -5.15 9.13 18.57
CA GLY A 180 -5.66 10.41 19.06
C GLY A 180 -4.61 11.53 18.96
N TYR A 181 -3.38 11.26 19.35
CA TYR A 181 -2.26 12.21 19.24
C TYR A 181 -1.99 12.59 17.78
N VAL A 182 -1.84 11.61 16.87
CA VAL A 182 -1.58 11.86 15.45
C VAL A 182 -2.71 12.69 14.82
N SER A 183 -3.96 12.36 15.08
CA SER A 183 -5.12 13.11 14.59
C SER A 183 -5.10 14.58 15.03
N GLN A 184 -4.78 14.86 16.31
CA GLN A 184 -4.67 16.22 16.83
C GLN A 184 -3.51 16.98 16.19
N VAL A 185 -2.35 16.35 16.03
CA VAL A 185 -1.17 16.96 15.38
C VAL A 185 -1.49 17.29 13.91
N THR A 186 -2.12 16.38 13.18
CA THR A 186 -2.53 16.61 11.79
C THR A 186 -3.46 17.81 11.68
N ASN A 187 -4.45 17.91 12.58
CA ASN A 187 -5.35 19.05 12.62
C ASN A 187 -4.61 20.38 12.92
N MET A 188 -3.64 20.37 13.86
CA MET A 188 -2.82 21.55 14.14
C MET A 188 -1.92 21.96 12.97
N ILE A 189 -1.37 20.99 12.25
CA ILE A 189 -0.57 21.25 11.04
C ILE A 189 -1.43 21.88 9.93
N ALA A 190 -2.63 21.33 9.69
CA ALA A 190 -3.58 21.89 8.72
C ALA A 190 -3.98 23.33 9.11
N GLY A 191 -4.15 23.59 10.40
CA GLY A 191 -4.46 24.92 10.97
C GLY A 191 -3.25 25.83 11.23
N ALA A 192 -2.05 25.48 10.75
CA ALA A 192 -0.83 26.22 11.13
C ALA A 192 -0.83 27.71 10.71
N ARG A 193 -1.46 28.04 9.57
CA ARG A 193 -1.60 29.45 9.11
C ARG A 193 -2.47 30.28 10.08
N PRO A 194 -3.74 29.92 10.38
CA PRO A 194 -4.54 30.59 11.38
C PRO A 194 -3.85 30.69 12.74
N ILE A 195 -3.23 29.60 13.23
CA ILE A 195 -2.52 29.59 14.52
C ILE A 195 -1.46 30.70 14.57
N ARG A 196 -0.71 30.87 13.48
CA ARG A 196 0.32 31.94 13.37
C ARG A 196 -0.28 33.32 13.22
N HIS A 197 -1.29 33.48 12.38
CA HIS A 197 -1.91 34.79 12.10
C HIS A 197 -2.59 35.38 13.35
N TYR A 198 -3.26 34.54 14.13
CA TYR A 198 -3.98 34.97 15.34
C TYR A 198 -3.16 34.82 16.63
N ARG A 199 -1.84 34.55 16.52
CA ARG A 199 -0.90 34.41 17.66
C ARG A 199 -1.34 33.36 18.68
N GLY A 200 -1.97 32.28 18.24
CA GLY A 200 -2.48 31.20 19.08
C GLY A 200 -1.43 30.17 19.54
N GLN A 201 -0.14 30.36 19.22
CA GLN A 201 0.92 29.35 19.39
C GLN A 201 0.99 28.78 20.82
N SER A 202 0.87 29.65 21.84
CA SER A 202 0.98 29.22 23.25
C SER A 202 -0.14 28.24 23.65
N LEU A 203 -1.37 28.47 23.17
CA LEU A 203 -2.52 27.60 23.42
C LEU A 203 -2.32 26.23 22.76
N PHE A 204 -1.97 26.24 21.47
CA PHE A 204 -1.80 25.00 20.71
C PHE A 204 -0.56 24.22 21.16
N TYR A 205 0.53 24.89 21.55
CA TYR A 205 1.70 24.25 22.15
C TYR A 205 1.37 23.53 23.47
N LYS A 206 0.58 24.19 24.36
CA LYS A 206 0.12 23.54 25.60
C LYS A 206 -0.75 22.30 25.32
N ARG A 207 -1.66 22.37 24.33
CA ARG A 207 -2.46 21.21 23.91
C ARG A 207 -1.58 20.09 23.37
N PHE A 208 -0.68 20.41 22.43
CA PHE A 208 0.29 19.47 21.89
C PHE A 208 1.08 18.76 22.99
N THR A 209 1.66 19.52 23.93
CA THR A 209 2.44 18.95 25.04
C THR A 209 1.61 18.02 25.92
N LYS A 210 0.35 18.38 26.20
CA LYS A 210 -0.57 17.54 26.99
C LYS A 210 -0.87 16.21 26.27
N ASP A 211 -1.20 16.26 24.97
CA ASP A 211 -1.54 15.06 24.20
C ASP A 211 -0.31 14.18 23.96
N LEU A 212 0.87 14.80 23.76
CA LEU A 212 2.15 14.11 23.71
C LEU A 212 2.45 13.36 25.03
N HIS A 213 2.33 14.03 26.19
CA HIS A 213 2.55 13.38 27.48
C HIS A 213 1.62 12.19 27.69
N LYS A 214 0.33 12.33 27.35
CA LYS A 214 -0.63 11.22 27.44
C LYS A 214 -0.24 10.03 26.55
N ALA A 215 0.25 10.27 25.34
CA ALA A 215 0.73 9.21 24.44
C ALA A 215 2.00 8.55 25.00
N LEU A 216 2.95 9.35 25.52
CA LEU A 216 4.19 8.84 26.14
C LEU A 216 3.95 8.06 27.43
N GLU A 217 2.97 8.42 28.26
CA GLU A 217 2.58 7.63 29.43
C GLU A 217 2.11 6.23 29.06
N GLN A 218 1.34 6.09 27.97
CA GLN A 218 0.93 4.78 27.46
C GLN A 218 2.10 4.00 26.86
N GLU A 219 3.06 4.68 26.24
CA GLU A 219 4.32 4.09 25.78
C GLU A 219 5.12 3.50 26.96
N ILE A 220 5.31 4.28 28.02
CA ILE A 220 6.01 3.84 29.24
C ILE A 220 5.28 2.64 29.88
N ALA A 221 3.95 2.68 29.96
CA ALA A 221 3.16 1.57 30.51
C ALA A 221 3.35 0.28 29.67
N TYR A 222 3.38 0.40 28.35
CA TYR A 222 3.66 -0.71 27.43
C TYR A 222 5.08 -1.26 27.63
N GLU A 223 6.11 -0.41 27.63
CA GLU A 223 7.49 -0.84 27.79
C GLU A 223 7.73 -1.46 29.18
N LYS A 224 7.11 -0.94 30.24
CA LYS A 224 7.14 -1.55 31.57
C LYS A 224 6.58 -2.98 31.58
N GLN A 225 5.41 -3.19 30.98
CA GLN A 225 4.79 -4.52 30.91
C GLN A 225 5.61 -5.47 30.04
N ARG A 226 6.11 -4.99 28.91
CA ARG A 226 6.99 -5.74 28.01
C ARG A 226 8.27 -6.19 28.73
N THR A 227 8.90 -5.28 29.47
CA THR A 227 10.11 -5.57 30.26
C THR A 227 9.83 -6.61 31.36
N LEU A 228 8.71 -6.49 32.08
CA LEU A 228 8.34 -7.49 33.11
C LEU A 228 8.14 -8.88 32.51
N ASN A 229 7.44 -8.96 31.37
CA ASN A 229 7.26 -10.24 30.66
C ASN A 229 8.60 -10.81 30.18
N SER A 230 9.49 -9.96 29.63
CA SER A 230 10.82 -10.35 29.19
C SER A 230 11.70 -10.84 30.34
N LEU A 231 11.69 -10.16 31.49
CA LEU A 231 12.44 -10.59 32.67
C LEU A 231 11.98 -11.96 33.18
N PHE A 232 10.67 -12.20 33.18
CA PHE A 232 10.12 -13.51 33.57
C PHE A 232 10.59 -14.62 32.63
N ILE A 233 10.50 -14.40 31.31
CA ILE A 233 10.94 -15.38 30.31
C ILE A 233 12.46 -15.61 30.41
N ASN A 234 13.25 -14.55 30.53
CA ASN A 234 14.71 -14.63 30.65
C ASN A 234 15.12 -15.35 31.95
N GLY A 235 14.36 -15.20 33.04
CA GLY A 235 14.59 -15.95 34.28
C GLY A 235 14.38 -17.46 34.10
N ILE A 236 13.32 -17.85 33.40
CA ILE A 236 13.08 -19.24 33.02
C ILE A 236 14.19 -19.77 32.11
N ASP A 237 14.58 -18.97 31.10
CA ASP A 237 15.64 -19.32 30.14
C ASP A 237 16.99 -19.54 30.87
N ALA A 238 17.35 -18.67 31.79
CA ALA A 238 18.56 -18.82 32.60
C ALA A 238 18.58 -20.14 33.41
N PHE A 239 17.47 -20.50 34.01
CA PHE A 239 17.35 -21.79 34.70
C PHE A 239 17.41 -22.95 33.70
N CYS A 240 16.65 -22.89 32.62
CA CYS A 240 16.58 -23.94 31.60
C CYS A 240 17.90 -24.12 30.84
N SER A 241 18.75 -23.09 30.75
CA SER A 241 20.07 -23.21 30.13
C SER A 241 21.09 -23.89 31.05
N VAL A 242 21.05 -23.63 32.37
CA VAL A 242 22.03 -24.17 33.32
C VAL A 242 21.73 -25.60 33.71
N ALA A 243 20.47 -25.97 33.94
CA ALA A 243 20.11 -27.30 34.44
C ALA A 243 20.60 -28.45 33.54
N PRO A 244 20.42 -28.42 32.19
CA PRO A 244 20.93 -29.49 31.33
C PRO A 244 22.47 -29.56 31.29
N ILE A 245 23.16 -28.43 31.49
CA ILE A 245 24.63 -28.39 31.56
C ILE A 245 25.12 -29.17 32.78
N VAL A 246 24.49 -28.91 33.93
CA VAL A 246 24.84 -29.63 35.17
C VAL A 246 24.59 -31.11 35.03
N ILE A 247 23.42 -31.51 34.50
CA ILE A 247 23.06 -32.92 34.28
C ILE A 247 24.04 -33.58 33.31
N GLY A 248 24.34 -32.93 32.17
CA GLY A 248 25.32 -33.41 31.18
C GLY A 248 26.73 -33.52 31.74
N GLY A 249 27.13 -32.58 32.62
CA GLY A 249 28.38 -32.63 33.37
C GLY A 249 28.45 -33.87 34.29
N PHE A 250 27.39 -34.17 35.03
CA PHE A 250 27.31 -35.41 35.82
C PHE A 250 27.40 -36.65 34.94
N MET A 251 26.66 -36.69 33.81
CA MET A 251 26.75 -37.82 32.87
C MET A 251 28.18 -38.03 32.35
N THR A 252 28.90 -36.95 32.09
CA THR A 252 30.28 -36.97 31.64
C THR A 252 31.21 -37.43 32.76
N PHE A 253 31.01 -36.96 34.01
CA PHE A 253 31.81 -37.34 35.17
C PHE A 253 31.69 -38.85 35.49
N TYR A 254 30.51 -39.41 35.34
CA TYR A 254 30.26 -40.85 35.56
C TYR A 254 30.56 -41.71 34.31
N ASN A 255 31.18 -41.17 33.26
CA ASN A 255 31.52 -41.81 31.99
C ASN A 255 30.33 -42.37 31.18
N TYR A 256 29.10 -41.87 31.40
CA TYR A 256 27.95 -42.18 30.55
C TYR A 256 28.01 -41.45 29.21
N LEU A 257 28.83 -40.39 29.10
CA LEU A 257 28.99 -39.56 27.93
C LEU A 257 30.43 -39.07 27.80
N SER A 258 30.96 -38.97 26.56
CA SER A 258 32.28 -38.35 26.34
C SER A 258 32.19 -36.84 26.50
N ALA A 259 33.25 -36.19 26.98
CA ALA A 259 33.32 -34.76 27.09
C ALA A 259 33.13 -34.06 25.71
N ALA A 260 33.65 -34.68 24.64
CA ALA A 260 33.49 -34.20 23.26
C ALA A 260 32.00 -34.19 22.83
N SER A 261 31.24 -35.30 23.10
CA SER A 261 29.84 -35.37 22.78
C SER A 261 28.98 -34.37 23.60
N PHE A 262 29.34 -34.21 24.88
CA PHE A 262 28.67 -33.21 25.73
C PHE A 262 28.78 -31.79 25.17
N VAL A 263 30.01 -31.36 24.81
CA VAL A 263 30.26 -30.03 24.24
C VAL A 263 29.50 -29.83 22.90
N GLY A 264 29.54 -30.87 22.04
CA GLY A 264 28.81 -30.82 20.76
C GLY A 264 27.30 -30.64 20.94
N ILE A 265 26.68 -31.43 21.84
CA ILE A 265 25.23 -31.29 22.11
C ILE A 265 24.90 -29.96 22.76
N TYR A 266 25.71 -29.46 23.68
CA TYR A 266 25.52 -28.17 24.33
C TYR A 266 25.47 -27.04 23.32
N LEU A 267 26.42 -26.97 22.38
CA LEU A 267 26.49 -25.93 21.37
C LEU A 267 25.27 -25.94 20.43
N VAL A 268 24.88 -27.13 19.98
CA VAL A 268 23.69 -27.27 19.12
C VAL A 268 22.42 -26.88 19.85
N SER A 269 22.31 -27.29 21.11
CA SER A 269 21.11 -27.07 21.92
C SER A 269 20.93 -25.58 22.23
N HIS A 270 22.00 -24.85 22.46
CA HIS A 270 21.95 -23.39 22.59
C HIS A 270 21.40 -22.71 21.33
N ASN A 271 21.82 -23.16 20.14
CA ASN A 271 21.25 -22.69 18.88
C ASN A 271 19.75 -23.00 18.73
N ILE A 272 19.29 -24.18 19.20
CA ILE A 272 17.86 -24.54 19.20
C ILE A 272 17.05 -23.54 20.02
N GLY A 273 17.49 -23.16 21.21
CA GLY A 273 16.83 -22.17 22.07
C GLY A 273 16.67 -20.82 21.38
N TYR A 274 17.74 -20.32 20.78
CA TYR A 274 17.71 -19.07 20.01
C TYR A 274 16.71 -19.14 18.85
N GLN A 275 16.76 -20.20 18.06
CA GLN A 275 15.86 -20.38 16.92
C GLN A 275 14.37 -20.47 17.33
N PHE A 276 14.07 -21.08 18.46
CA PHE A 276 12.68 -21.11 18.98
C PHE A 276 12.16 -19.73 19.37
N GLN A 277 12.99 -18.88 19.97
CA GLN A 277 12.63 -17.51 20.29
C GLN A 277 12.39 -16.70 18.99
N GLU A 278 13.28 -16.83 18.03
CA GLU A 278 13.17 -16.19 16.71
C GLU A 278 11.89 -16.63 15.98
N LEU A 279 11.61 -17.92 15.93
CA LEU A 279 10.38 -18.47 15.34
C LEU A 279 9.12 -17.88 15.99
N SER A 280 9.07 -17.83 17.32
CA SER A 280 7.94 -17.28 18.06
C SER A 280 7.72 -15.80 17.69
N TYR A 281 8.78 -15.02 17.62
CA TYR A 281 8.72 -13.61 17.24
C TYR A 281 8.18 -13.43 15.81
N PHE A 282 8.77 -14.12 14.83
CA PHE A 282 8.39 -13.94 13.43
C PHE A 282 7.02 -14.53 13.07
N ILE A 283 6.58 -15.61 13.75
CA ILE A 283 5.21 -16.10 13.62
C ILE A 283 4.19 -15.04 14.07
N ASN A 284 4.46 -14.35 15.18
CA ASN A 284 3.58 -13.28 15.66
C ASN A 284 3.61 -12.05 14.75
N THR A 285 4.78 -11.64 14.27
CA THR A 285 4.93 -10.56 13.29
C THR A 285 4.14 -10.88 12.02
N ARG A 286 4.26 -12.09 11.49
CA ARG A 286 3.49 -12.51 10.31
C ARG A 286 1.97 -12.52 10.53
N LYS A 287 1.52 -12.87 11.74
CA LYS A 287 0.08 -12.80 12.08
C LYS A 287 -0.45 -11.38 12.05
N SER A 288 0.33 -10.37 12.45
CA SER A 288 -0.09 -8.97 12.41
C SER A 288 -0.33 -8.45 11.00
N ALA A 289 0.36 -9.00 9.99
CA ALA A 289 0.17 -8.63 8.58
C ALA A 289 -1.08 -9.28 7.93
N LYS A 290 -1.83 -10.13 8.64
CA LYS A 290 -2.94 -10.88 8.05
C LYS A 290 -4.01 -9.98 7.44
N SER A 291 -4.44 -8.94 8.16
CA SER A 291 -5.46 -8.00 7.67
C SER A 291 -5.02 -7.29 6.38
N LEU A 292 -3.75 -6.92 6.31
CA LEU A 292 -3.18 -6.28 5.12
C LEU A 292 -3.10 -7.27 3.94
N CYS A 293 -2.69 -8.51 4.20
CA CYS A 293 -2.69 -9.56 3.18
C CYS A 293 -4.11 -9.84 2.65
N ASP A 294 -5.12 -9.89 3.53
CA ASP A 294 -6.51 -10.12 3.17
C ASP A 294 -7.07 -8.94 2.35
N LYS A 295 -6.71 -7.68 2.69
CA LYS A 295 -7.01 -6.47 1.90
C LYS A 295 -6.53 -6.65 0.46
N TYR A 296 -5.24 -6.93 0.26
CA TYR A 296 -4.68 -7.04 -1.09
C TYR A 296 -5.08 -8.33 -1.82
N GLN A 297 -5.37 -9.40 -1.12
CA GLN A 297 -5.88 -10.61 -1.75
C GLN A 297 -7.27 -10.40 -2.35
N LYS A 298 -8.15 -9.66 -1.68
CA LYS A 298 -9.46 -9.27 -2.22
C LYS A 298 -9.31 -8.27 -3.35
N LEU A 299 -8.52 -7.21 -3.13
CA LEU A 299 -8.34 -6.12 -4.09
C LEU A 299 -7.78 -6.61 -5.43
N LEU A 300 -6.78 -7.50 -5.40
CA LEU A 300 -6.05 -7.98 -6.56
C LEU A 300 -6.56 -9.34 -7.10
N GLY A 301 -7.49 -9.99 -6.38
CA GLY A 301 -8.01 -11.31 -6.73
C GLY A 301 -9.18 -11.30 -7.71
N GLU A 302 -9.78 -10.15 -7.96
CA GLU A 302 -10.88 -10.01 -8.90
C GLU A 302 -10.33 -9.66 -10.29
N GLU A 303 -10.72 -10.43 -11.30
CA GLU A 303 -10.35 -10.16 -12.69
C GLU A 303 -10.95 -8.83 -13.13
N TRP A 304 -10.07 -7.91 -13.57
CA TRP A 304 -10.52 -6.73 -14.31
C TRP A 304 -10.98 -7.15 -15.68
N LYS A 305 -12.21 -6.81 -16.03
CA LYS A 305 -12.75 -6.98 -17.38
C LYS A 305 -12.58 -5.68 -18.14
N MET A 306 -12.05 -5.77 -19.36
CA MET A 306 -12.07 -4.61 -20.25
C MET A 306 -13.49 -4.07 -20.35
N PRO A 307 -13.69 -2.75 -20.20
CA PRO A 307 -15.00 -2.14 -20.40
C PRO A 307 -15.53 -2.49 -21.79
N SER A 308 -16.82 -2.75 -21.89
CA SER A 308 -17.50 -2.88 -23.17
C SER A 308 -17.31 -1.59 -23.99
N VAL A 309 -17.08 -1.73 -25.28
CA VAL A 309 -17.09 -0.57 -26.17
C VAL A 309 -18.53 -0.08 -26.26
N LEU A 310 -18.73 1.20 -25.98
CA LEU A 310 -20.04 1.82 -26.11
C LEU A 310 -20.40 1.96 -27.59
N GLU A 311 -21.46 1.29 -28.02
CA GLU A 311 -21.99 1.40 -29.39
C GLU A 311 -23.27 2.23 -29.40
N GLY A 312 -23.34 3.24 -30.27
CA GLY A 312 -24.53 4.04 -30.46
C GLY A 312 -24.61 5.35 -29.67
N SER A 313 -25.78 5.97 -29.71
CA SER A 313 -26.07 7.24 -29.02
C SER A 313 -26.49 6.99 -27.58
N VAL A 314 -26.05 7.86 -26.66
CA VAL A 314 -26.49 7.83 -25.24
C VAL A 314 -27.73 8.68 -25.00
N PHE A 315 -28.23 9.36 -26.03
CA PHE A 315 -29.39 10.26 -25.91
C PHE A 315 -30.73 9.57 -26.13
N PRO A 316 -31.79 10.05 -25.45
CA PRO A 316 -31.78 11.05 -24.39
C PRO A 316 -31.15 10.52 -23.08
N ILE A 317 -30.47 11.39 -22.34
CA ILE A 317 -30.08 11.12 -20.95
C ILE A 317 -31.22 11.58 -20.07
N GLN A 318 -31.80 10.68 -19.29
CA GLN A 318 -32.97 10.93 -18.44
C GLN A 318 -32.61 10.69 -16.97
N LEU A 319 -32.87 11.70 -16.15
CA LEU A 319 -32.77 11.66 -14.70
C LEU A 319 -34.19 11.64 -14.14
N ASP A 320 -34.55 10.58 -13.42
CA ASP A 320 -35.89 10.39 -12.85
C ASP A 320 -35.80 10.46 -11.32
N GLN A 321 -36.28 11.55 -10.70
CA GLN A 321 -36.30 11.81 -9.26
C GLN A 321 -34.96 11.51 -8.57
N VAL A 322 -33.87 11.95 -9.19
CA VAL A 322 -32.52 11.67 -8.73
C VAL A 322 -32.16 12.56 -7.54
N SER A 323 -31.76 11.96 -6.43
CA SER A 323 -31.31 12.67 -5.23
C SER A 323 -30.03 12.08 -4.64
N VAL A 324 -29.30 12.87 -3.85
CA VAL A 324 -28.09 12.46 -3.14
C VAL A 324 -28.17 12.87 -1.69
N GLU A 325 -28.00 11.89 -0.80
CA GLU A 325 -27.86 12.08 0.63
C GLU A 325 -26.50 11.57 1.11
N ARG A 326 -25.84 12.32 1.99
CA ARG A 326 -24.57 11.94 2.60
C ARG A 326 -24.56 12.30 4.08
N ASP A 327 -24.25 11.34 4.94
CA ASP A 327 -24.20 11.50 6.40
C ASP A 327 -25.51 12.07 7.00
N GLY A 328 -26.67 11.65 6.46
CA GLY A 328 -27.98 12.09 6.90
C GLY A 328 -28.34 13.53 6.46
N ARG A 329 -27.60 14.10 5.50
CA ARG A 329 -27.86 15.42 4.93
C ARG A 329 -28.17 15.30 3.45
N GLU A 330 -29.23 15.95 3.02
CA GLU A 330 -29.56 16.09 1.61
C GLU A 330 -28.55 17.04 0.94
N ILE A 331 -27.85 16.51 -0.07
CA ILE A 331 -26.86 17.26 -0.87
C ILE A 331 -27.49 17.74 -2.17
N LEU A 332 -28.35 16.90 -2.76
CA LEU A 332 -29.12 17.21 -3.95
C LEU A 332 -30.58 16.78 -3.72
N ALA A 333 -31.49 17.72 -3.78
CA ALA A 333 -32.93 17.45 -3.75
C ALA A 333 -33.37 16.64 -4.99
N PRO A 334 -34.48 15.88 -4.91
CA PRO A 334 -34.98 15.14 -6.06
C PRO A 334 -35.13 16.02 -7.29
N CYS A 335 -34.47 15.61 -8.38
CA CYS A 335 -34.41 16.38 -9.62
C CYS A 335 -34.75 15.51 -10.82
N ASP A 336 -35.53 16.06 -11.72
CA ASP A 336 -35.87 15.49 -13.02
C ASP A 336 -35.16 16.31 -14.11
N LEU A 337 -34.49 15.65 -15.05
CA LEU A 337 -33.81 16.31 -16.16
C LEU A 337 -33.76 15.39 -17.38
N ILE A 338 -34.03 15.95 -18.55
CA ILE A 338 -33.84 15.26 -19.82
C ILE A 338 -32.87 16.08 -20.65
N ILE A 339 -31.80 15.45 -21.09
CA ILE A 339 -30.75 16.03 -21.96
C ILE A 339 -30.89 15.39 -23.35
N GLY A 340 -31.19 16.19 -24.33
CA GLY A 340 -31.27 15.80 -25.74
C GLY A 340 -29.89 15.90 -26.44
N GLU A 341 -29.81 15.30 -27.64
CA GLU A 341 -28.62 15.38 -28.48
C GLU A 341 -28.38 16.83 -28.92
N GLY A 342 -27.15 17.33 -28.77
CA GLY A 342 -26.74 18.68 -29.14
C GLY A 342 -27.32 19.80 -28.24
N GLU A 343 -28.15 19.48 -27.27
CA GLU A 343 -28.84 20.44 -26.42
C GLU A 343 -27.87 21.18 -25.47
N LYS A 344 -28.10 22.48 -25.28
CA LYS A 344 -27.28 23.36 -24.40
C LYS A 344 -28.06 23.68 -23.14
N ILE A 345 -27.60 23.20 -21.99
CA ILE A 345 -28.31 23.31 -20.70
C ILE A 345 -27.45 24.09 -19.71
N ALA A 346 -28.03 25.12 -19.09
CA ALA A 346 -27.43 25.83 -17.96
C ALA A 346 -27.95 25.30 -16.64
N ILE A 347 -27.08 25.03 -15.68
CA ILE A 347 -27.42 24.75 -14.29
C ILE A 347 -27.03 25.94 -13.43
N ILE A 348 -28.02 26.56 -12.78
CA ILE A 348 -27.84 27.71 -11.90
C ILE A 348 -28.37 27.39 -10.49
N GLY A 349 -27.89 28.12 -9.50
CA GLY A 349 -28.30 27.96 -8.10
C GLY A 349 -27.28 28.49 -7.12
N GLU A 350 -27.66 28.57 -5.85
CA GLU A 350 -26.78 29.04 -4.80
C GLU A 350 -25.55 28.10 -4.60
N SER A 351 -24.51 28.62 -3.95
CA SER A 351 -23.38 27.77 -3.55
C SER A 351 -23.88 26.68 -2.57
N GLY A 352 -23.51 25.43 -2.83
CA GLY A 352 -23.97 24.29 -2.01
C GLY A 352 -25.34 23.73 -2.39
N SER A 353 -25.98 24.15 -3.51
CA SER A 353 -27.24 23.60 -4.00
C SER A 353 -27.11 22.25 -4.74
N GLY A 354 -25.93 21.65 -4.79
CA GLY A 354 -25.72 20.35 -5.43
C GLY A 354 -25.38 20.37 -6.93
N LYS A 355 -25.00 21.52 -7.50
CA LYS A 355 -24.68 21.63 -8.95
C LYS A 355 -23.58 20.67 -9.40
N THR A 356 -22.42 20.70 -8.76
CA THR A 356 -21.31 19.78 -9.04
C THR A 356 -21.71 18.33 -8.76
N THR A 357 -22.55 18.10 -7.73
CA THR A 357 -23.10 16.77 -7.43
C THR A 357 -23.97 16.25 -8.57
N LEU A 358 -24.78 17.09 -9.18
CA LEU A 358 -25.61 16.74 -10.34
C LEU A 358 -24.72 16.40 -11.55
N LEU A 359 -23.66 17.19 -11.83
CA LEU A 359 -22.72 16.84 -12.90
C LEU A 359 -22.03 15.50 -12.63
N ASN A 360 -21.57 15.25 -11.39
CA ASN A 360 -20.95 13.99 -11.00
C ASN A 360 -21.90 12.78 -11.14
N LEU A 361 -23.20 12.97 -10.90
CA LEU A 361 -24.22 11.94 -11.16
C LEU A 361 -24.34 11.64 -12.66
N ILE A 362 -24.48 12.68 -13.50
CA ILE A 362 -24.59 12.56 -14.95
C ILE A 362 -23.31 11.91 -15.53
N TYR A 363 -22.16 12.17 -14.94
CA TYR A 363 -20.89 11.58 -15.38
C TYR A 363 -20.62 10.19 -14.81
N GLY A 364 -21.46 9.71 -13.88
CA GLY A 364 -21.28 8.39 -13.25
C GLY A 364 -20.16 8.31 -12.22
N GLU A 365 -19.66 9.45 -11.73
CA GLU A 365 -18.67 9.51 -10.62
C GLU A 365 -19.27 9.05 -9.30
N ILE A 366 -20.54 9.38 -9.09
CA ILE A 366 -21.31 8.99 -7.91
C ILE A 366 -22.63 8.34 -8.33
N LYS A 367 -23.15 7.46 -7.48
CA LYS A 367 -24.47 6.86 -7.68
C LYS A 367 -25.55 7.67 -6.96
N PRO A 368 -26.76 7.76 -7.49
CA PRO A 368 -27.86 8.41 -6.80
C PRO A 368 -28.25 7.61 -5.53
N SER A 369 -28.65 8.33 -4.48
CA SER A 369 -29.23 7.72 -3.27
C SER A 369 -30.67 7.24 -3.52
N GLN A 370 -31.42 7.99 -4.34
CA GLN A 370 -32.76 7.64 -4.83
C GLN A 370 -32.90 8.09 -6.29
N GLY A 371 -33.86 7.49 -6.99
CA GLY A 371 -34.07 7.74 -8.42
C GLY A 371 -33.15 6.91 -9.32
N ARG A 372 -33.18 7.18 -10.63
CA ARG A 372 -32.39 6.48 -11.66
C ARG A 372 -31.94 7.40 -12.76
N ILE A 373 -30.86 7.03 -13.41
CA ILE A 373 -30.35 7.73 -14.60
C ILE A 373 -30.34 6.72 -15.75
N HIS A 374 -31.01 7.08 -16.85
CA HIS A 374 -31.07 6.28 -18.06
C HIS A 374 -30.38 7.00 -19.22
N TYR A 375 -29.54 6.27 -19.93
CA TYR A 375 -28.86 6.71 -21.16
C TYR A 375 -29.48 5.92 -22.31
N HIS A 376 -30.19 6.60 -23.20
CA HIS A 376 -30.97 5.95 -24.25
C HIS A 376 -31.86 4.80 -23.73
N GLY A 377 -32.49 5.02 -22.57
CA GLY A 377 -33.39 4.04 -21.93
C GLY A 377 -32.68 2.91 -21.17
N GLN A 378 -31.36 2.91 -21.06
CA GLN A 378 -30.57 1.88 -20.36
C GLN A 378 -29.76 2.52 -19.22
N GLU A 379 -29.47 1.74 -18.17
CA GLU A 379 -28.49 2.12 -17.16
C GLU A 379 -27.09 1.73 -17.66
N LEU A 380 -26.20 2.71 -17.83
CA LEU A 380 -24.81 2.49 -18.20
C LEU A 380 -23.92 2.41 -16.97
N ASN A 381 -22.84 1.65 -17.05
CA ASN A 381 -21.79 1.70 -16.04
C ASN A 381 -20.88 2.94 -16.26
N SER A 382 -20.09 3.30 -15.25
CA SER A 382 -19.24 4.49 -15.31
C SER A 382 -18.26 4.47 -16.48
N ASP A 383 -17.71 3.31 -16.86
CA ASP A 383 -16.74 3.21 -17.96
C ASP A 383 -17.39 3.48 -19.33
N GLU A 384 -18.64 3.07 -19.51
CA GLU A 384 -19.44 3.37 -20.71
C GLU A 384 -19.78 4.86 -20.77
N ILE A 385 -20.13 5.47 -19.62
CA ILE A 385 -20.43 6.91 -19.55
C ILE A 385 -19.17 7.73 -19.89
N TYR A 386 -17.98 7.31 -19.44
CA TYR A 386 -16.72 8.00 -19.77
C TYR A 386 -16.32 7.89 -21.22
N GLN A 387 -16.77 6.86 -21.94
CA GLN A 387 -16.61 6.79 -23.38
C GLN A 387 -17.53 7.78 -24.12
N ALA A 388 -18.68 8.10 -23.55
CA ALA A 388 -19.67 9.01 -24.14
C ALA A 388 -19.45 10.48 -23.78
N GLY A 389 -19.02 10.76 -22.57
CA GLY A 389 -18.94 12.11 -22.01
C GLY A 389 -17.52 12.66 -21.85
N ALA A 390 -17.40 13.98 -21.81
CA ALA A 390 -16.24 14.68 -21.30
C ALA A 390 -16.65 15.56 -20.12
N TYR A 391 -15.79 15.66 -19.11
CA TYR A 391 -16.00 16.51 -17.95
C TYR A 391 -14.86 17.55 -17.85
N ILE A 392 -15.17 18.79 -18.11
CA ILE A 392 -14.25 19.93 -17.98
C ILE A 392 -14.32 20.42 -16.55
N LEU A 393 -13.30 20.10 -15.76
CA LEU A 393 -13.20 20.47 -14.36
C LEU A 393 -12.69 21.91 -14.19
N GLN A 394 -13.00 22.52 -13.04
CA GLN A 394 -12.48 23.82 -12.64
C GLN A 394 -10.94 23.83 -12.56
N SER A 395 -10.32 22.72 -12.15
CA SER A 395 -8.86 22.55 -12.09
C SER A 395 -8.41 21.47 -13.07
N SER A 396 -7.88 21.90 -14.20
CA SER A 396 -7.35 21.00 -15.23
C SER A 396 -5.95 20.50 -14.88
N HIS A 397 -5.68 19.23 -15.13
CA HIS A 397 -4.37 18.63 -14.91
C HIS A 397 -3.56 18.51 -16.21
N VAL A 398 -2.27 18.86 -16.13
CA VAL A 398 -1.31 18.72 -17.22
C VAL A 398 -0.28 17.67 -16.83
N PHE A 399 -0.11 16.65 -17.65
CA PHE A 399 0.88 15.62 -17.41
C PHE A 399 2.26 16.11 -17.82
N ASP A 400 3.15 16.24 -16.86
CA ASP A 400 4.54 16.64 -17.07
C ASP A 400 5.30 15.59 -17.90
N GLY A 401 6.16 16.04 -18.79
CA GLY A 401 6.98 15.17 -19.65
C GLY A 401 6.31 14.67 -20.92
N LEU A 402 5.01 14.92 -21.10
CA LEU A 402 4.30 14.71 -22.36
C LEU A 402 4.26 15.99 -23.20
N THR A 403 4.30 15.84 -24.53
CA THR A 403 4.05 16.97 -25.44
C THR A 403 2.60 17.46 -25.30
N LEU A 404 2.29 18.62 -25.84
CA LEU A 404 0.91 19.13 -25.82
C LEU A 404 -0.04 18.17 -26.55
N GLU A 405 0.39 17.62 -27.67
CA GLU A 405 -0.35 16.67 -28.50
C GLU A 405 -0.62 15.36 -27.72
N GLU A 406 0.39 14.83 -27.05
CA GLU A 406 0.23 13.65 -26.17
C GLU A 406 -0.67 13.93 -24.97
N ASN A 407 -0.62 15.14 -24.41
CA ASN A 407 -1.53 15.60 -23.36
C ASN A 407 -2.98 15.72 -23.86
N ILE A 408 -3.21 15.99 -25.14
CA ILE A 408 -4.53 16.01 -25.76
C ILE A 408 -5.01 14.58 -26.05
N ALA A 409 -4.16 13.76 -26.65
CA ALA A 409 -4.52 12.42 -27.10
C ALA A 409 -4.69 11.41 -25.96
N LEU A 410 -3.99 11.58 -24.80
CA LEU A 410 -4.07 10.73 -23.62
C LEU A 410 -4.07 9.22 -23.94
N GLY A 411 -3.11 8.80 -24.79
CA GLY A 411 -2.90 7.40 -25.14
C GLY A 411 -3.63 6.91 -26.40
N GLN A 412 -4.45 7.75 -27.04
CA GLN A 412 -4.92 7.45 -28.39
C GLN A 412 -3.83 7.71 -29.42
N GLU A 413 -3.92 7.06 -30.59
CA GLU A 413 -3.02 7.28 -31.70
C GLU A 413 -3.10 8.73 -32.18
N LEU A 414 -1.94 9.37 -32.40
CA LEU A 414 -1.85 10.78 -32.77
C LEU A 414 -2.25 10.98 -34.25
N ASP A 415 -3.41 11.57 -34.47
CA ASP A 415 -3.82 12.09 -35.77
C ASP A 415 -3.34 13.53 -35.92
N SER A 416 -2.27 13.74 -36.67
CA SER A 416 -1.63 15.05 -36.85
C SER A 416 -2.55 16.09 -37.48
N VAL A 417 -3.43 15.70 -38.41
CA VAL A 417 -4.36 16.61 -39.07
C VAL A 417 -5.41 17.10 -38.08
N ARG A 418 -6.03 16.15 -37.37
CA ARG A 418 -7.06 16.42 -36.36
C ARG A 418 -6.51 17.25 -35.20
N ILE A 419 -5.31 16.94 -34.72
CA ILE A 419 -4.65 17.71 -33.66
C ILE A 419 -4.40 19.14 -34.09
N GLU A 420 -3.93 19.36 -35.32
CA GLU A 420 -3.68 20.72 -35.83
C GLU A 420 -4.97 21.55 -35.90
N GLU A 421 -6.06 20.99 -36.38
CA GLU A 421 -7.38 21.61 -36.38
C GLU A 421 -7.83 22.00 -34.96
N ILE A 422 -7.72 21.08 -34.00
CA ILE A 422 -8.12 21.29 -32.60
C ILE A 422 -7.25 22.37 -31.94
N LEU A 423 -5.93 22.35 -32.16
CA LEU A 423 -5.02 23.37 -31.62
C LEU A 423 -5.36 24.77 -32.16
N GLN A 424 -5.82 24.85 -33.40
CA GLN A 424 -6.25 26.10 -34.01
C GLN A 424 -7.58 26.57 -33.42
N GLN A 425 -8.57 25.68 -33.29
CA GLN A 425 -9.89 25.97 -32.71
C GLN A 425 -9.77 26.41 -31.24
N THR A 426 -8.95 25.71 -30.45
CA THR A 426 -8.76 26.02 -29.01
C THR A 426 -7.76 27.16 -28.76
N GLY A 427 -7.08 27.67 -29.80
CA GLY A 427 -6.07 28.73 -29.65
C GLY A 427 -4.80 28.28 -28.94
N LEU A 428 -4.47 26.98 -28.99
CA LEU A 428 -3.27 26.40 -28.39
C LEU A 428 -2.12 26.19 -29.38
N LYS A 429 -2.26 26.59 -30.63
CA LYS A 429 -1.26 26.36 -31.70
C LYS A 429 0.15 26.88 -31.35
N ALA A 430 0.26 27.97 -30.57
CA ALA A 430 1.55 28.53 -30.14
C ALA A 430 2.33 27.61 -29.17
N LEU A 431 1.69 26.58 -28.64
CA LEU A 431 2.25 25.59 -27.75
C LEU A 431 2.51 24.24 -28.43
N GLN A 432 2.24 24.10 -29.72
CA GLN A 432 2.48 22.91 -30.51
C GLN A 432 3.94 22.44 -30.42
N GLY A 433 4.15 21.15 -30.22
CA GLY A 433 5.47 20.53 -30.06
C GLY A 433 6.19 20.85 -28.77
N LYS A 434 5.59 21.62 -27.85
CA LYS A 434 6.16 21.91 -26.54
C LYS A 434 5.72 20.85 -25.52
N THR A 435 6.51 20.68 -24.47
CA THR A 435 6.22 19.84 -23.29
C THR A 435 5.75 20.74 -22.14
N PRO A 436 4.46 21.05 -22.05
CA PRO A 436 3.93 21.91 -20.99
C PRO A 436 3.91 21.20 -19.64
N SER A 437 3.86 21.98 -18.57
CA SER A 437 3.68 21.49 -17.21
C SER A 437 2.55 22.25 -16.50
N ASN A 438 2.13 21.74 -15.36
CA ASN A 438 1.15 22.42 -14.51
C ASN A 438 1.60 23.83 -14.07
N GLN A 439 2.91 24.11 -14.06
CA GLN A 439 3.46 25.41 -13.68
C GLN A 439 3.60 26.37 -14.85
N THR A 440 3.76 25.86 -16.08
CA THR A 440 4.03 26.67 -17.27
C THR A 440 2.77 27.13 -17.98
N LEU A 441 1.66 26.42 -17.88
CA LEU A 441 0.39 26.80 -18.46
C LEU A 441 -0.40 27.74 -17.55
N SER A 442 -0.92 28.82 -18.13
CA SER A 442 -1.91 29.68 -17.48
C SER A 442 -3.24 28.93 -17.25
N GLY A 443 -4.07 29.40 -16.32
CA GLY A 443 -5.38 28.80 -16.05
C GLY A 443 -6.24 28.69 -17.33
N GLY A 444 -6.23 29.70 -18.19
CA GLY A 444 -6.97 29.65 -19.44
C GLY A 444 -6.41 28.66 -20.46
N GLU A 445 -5.09 28.45 -20.52
CA GLU A 445 -4.48 27.45 -21.38
C GLU A 445 -4.82 26.03 -20.91
N LYS A 446 -4.85 25.79 -19.59
CA LYS A 446 -5.28 24.52 -19.01
C LYS A 446 -6.73 24.19 -19.36
N GLN A 447 -7.63 25.16 -19.24
CA GLN A 447 -9.03 24.96 -19.61
C GLN A 447 -9.19 24.68 -21.12
N ARG A 448 -8.45 25.41 -21.99
CA ARG A 448 -8.44 25.12 -23.42
C ARG A 448 -7.86 23.76 -23.75
N LEU A 449 -6.90 23.23 -22.94
CA LEU A 449 -6.41 21.88 -23.07
C LEU A 449 -7.51 20.84 -22.77
N GLU A 450 -8.34 21.04 -21.73
CA GLU A 450 -9.48 20.15 -21.47
C GLU A 450 -10.50 20.14 -22.60
N ILE A 451 -10.81 21.32 -23.15
CA ILE A 451 -11.68 21.40 -24.33
C ILE A 451 -11.05 20.66 -25.51
N ALA A 452 -9.73 20.82 -25.73
CA ALA A 452 -9.02 20.11 -26.79
C ALA A 452 -9.09 18.57 -26.61
N ARG A 453 -8.97 18.09 -25.37
CA ARG A 453 -9.18 16.67 -25.03
C ARG A 453 -10.59 16.20 -25.40
N ALA A 454 -11.62 16.95 -24.96
CA ALA A 454 -13.01 16.63 -25.26
C ALA A 454 -13.28 16.52 -26.77
N LEU A 455 -12.72 17.44 -27.56
CA LEU A 455 -12.82 17.45 -29.02
C LEU A 455 -12.07 16.28 -29.66
N TYR A 456 -10.85 16.00 -29.21
CA TYR A 456 -10.02 14.94 -29.77
C TYR A 456 -10.65 13.56 -29.56
N HIS A 457 -11.23 13.32 -28.40
CA HIS A 457 -11.88 12.05 -28.04
C HIS A 457 -13.32 11.93 -28.57
N ASN A 458 -13.84 12.91 -29.31
CA ASN A 458 -15.15 12.90 -29.97
C ASN A 458 -16.30 12.47 -29.05
N ARG A 459 -16.35 13.06 -27.86
CA ARG A 459 -17.39 12.74 -26.87
C ARG A 459 -18.76 13.25 -27.33
N GLN A 460 -19.83 12.54 -26.94
CA GLN A 460 -21.20 12.88 -27.34
C GLN A 460 -21.77 14.06 -26.53
N PHE A 461 -21.34 14.20 -25.25
CA PHE A 461 -21.73 15.30 -24.39
C PHE A 461 -20.54 15.86 -23.60
N ILE A 462 -20.66 17.12 -23.20
CA ILE A 462 -19.66 17.84 -22.43
C ILE A 462 -20.34 18.38 -21.16
N LEU A 463 -19.77 18.05 -20.00
CA LEU A 463 -20.12 18.64 -18.72
C LEU A 463 -19.07 19.71 -18.40
N ALA A 464 -19.49 20.90 -18.01
CA ALA A 464 -18.60 22.02 -17.74
C ALA A 464 -18.90 22.61 -16.35
N ASP A 465 -17.96 22.48 -15.40
CA ASP A 465 -18.10 23.03 -14.05
C ASP A 465 -17.28 24.29 -13.91
N GLU A 466 -17.98 25.45 -13.94
CA GLU A 466 -17.39 26.78 -13.75
C GLU A 466 -16.20 27.11 -14.69
N VAL A 467 -16.24 26.64 -15.91
CA VAL A 467 -15.11 26.74 -16.87
C VAL A 467 -14.64 28.19 -17.13
N LYS A 468 -15.48 29.19 -16.84
CA LYS A 468 -15.20 30.60 -17.04
C LYS A 468 -14.67 31.32 -15.79
N ALA A 469 -14.70 30.72 -14.61
CA ALA A 469 -14.51 31.41 -13.33
C ALA A 469 -13.16 32.10 -13.13
N ASN A 470 -12.09 31.62 -13.76
CA ASN A 470 -10.72 32.12 -13.58
C ASN A 470 -10.15 32.79 -14.85
N LEU A 471 -11.01 33.23 -15.77
CA LEU A 471 -10.60 33.80 -17.04
C LEU A 471 -10.93 35.30 -17.12
N ASP A 472 -10.13 36.06 -17.89
CA ASP A 472 -10.51 37.39 -18.29
C ASP A 472 -11.70 37.37 -19.26
N LEU A 473 -12.45 38.47 -19.35
CA LEU A 473 -13.67 38.58 -20.14
C LEU A 473 -13.48 38.18 -21.61
N LYS A 474 -12.33 38.50 -22.21
CA LYS A 474 -12.03 38.17 -23.61
C LYS A 474 -11.84 36.68 -23.83
N ASN A 475 -11.21 35.97 -22.88
CA ASN A 475 -11.02 34.55 -22.94
C ASN A 475 -12.31 33.81 -22.56
N GLN A 476 -13.12 34.35 -21.63
CA GLN A 476 -14.46 33.82 -21.33
C GLN A 476 -15.33 33.76 -22.57
N GLU A 477 -15.39 34.88 -23.33
CA GLU A 477 -16.22 34.94 -24.54
C GLU A 477 -15.74 33.96 -25.61
N LYS A 478 -14.42 33.85 -25.85
CA LYS A 478 -13.85 32.87 -26.80
C LYS A 478 -14.20 31.45 -26.46
N ILE A 479 -14.06 31.07 -25.18
CA ILE A 479 -14.39 29.70 -24.73
C ILE A 479 -15.90 29.48 -24.85
N SER A 480 -16.70 30.44 -24.47
CA SER A 480 -18.14 30.38 -24.63
C SER A 480 -18.54 30.18 -26.10
N GLN A 481 -18.03 30.99 -27.02
CA GLN A 481 -18.29 30.83 -28.46
C GLN A 481 -17.87 29.44 -28.95
N LEU A 482 -16.70 28.96 -28.53
CA LEU A 482 -16.23 27.62 -28.88
C LEU A 482 -17.20 26.55 -28.40
N LEU A 483 -17.54 26.51 -27.11
CA LEU A 483 -18.44 25.50 -26.53
C LEU A 483 -19.83 25.50 -27.20
N PHE A 484 -20.38 26.66 -27.48
CA PHE A 484 -21.69 26.81 -28.16
C PHE A 484 -21.63 26.41 -29.64
N SER A 485 -20.47 26.51 -30.29
CA SER A 485 -20.32 26.07 -31.69
C SER A 485 -20.19 24.57 -31.88
N LEU A 486 -19.95 23.81 -30.78
CA LEU A 486 -19.78 22.38 -30.83
C LEU A 486 -21.11 21.64 -31.04
N PRO A 487 -21.16 20.56 -31.81
CA PRO A 487 -22.37 19.77 -32.02
C PRO A 487 -22.79 18.95 -30.79
N GLN A 488 -21.86 18.71 -29.83
CA GLN A 488 -22.11 17.92 -28.63
C GLN A 488 -23.13 18.58 -27.71
N ALA A 489 -23.88 17.79 -26.97
CA ALA A 489 -24.70 18.34 -25.88
C ALA A 489 -23.79 18.97 -24.81
N LEU A 490 -24.19 20.09 -24.23
CA LEU A 490 -23.46 20.82 -23.22
C LEU A 490 -24.32 21.01 -21.98
N VAL A 491 -23.81 20.60 -20.82
CA VAL A 491 -24.39 20.92 -19.51
C VAL A 491 -23.39 21.76 -18.75
N GLU A 492 -23.66 23.05 -18.58
CA GLU A 492 -22.74 24.00 -17.96
C GLU A 492 -23.28 24.51 -16.63
N VAL A 493 -22.48 24.43 -15.57
CA VAL A 493 -22.73 25.10 -14.29
C VAL A 493 -22.24 26.54 -14.37
N ILE A 494 -23.13 27.51 -14.08
CA ILE A 494 -22.85 28.93 -14.16
C ILE A 494 -23.13 29.59 -12.81
N HIS A 495 -22.15 30.36 -12.32
CA HIS A 495 -22.28 31.15 -11.08
C HIS A 495 -22.61 32.61 -11.33
N HIS A 496 -22.00 33.21 -12.34
CA HIS A 496 -22.21 34.62 -12.73
C HIS A 496 -22.84 34.64 -14.11
N TYR A 497 -24.05 35.15 -14.20
CA TYR A 497 -24.82 35.22 -15.45
C TYR A 497 -25.69 36.48 -15.45
N ASN A 498 -25.97 36.96 -16.63
CA ASN A 498 -27.03 37.92 -16.90
C ASN A 498 -28.17 37.24 -17.68
N GLU A 499 -29.33 37.91 -17.81
CA GLU A 499 -30.49 37.32 -18.51
C GLU A 499 -30.20 37.08 -20.01
N GLU A 500 -29.31 37.82 -20.62
CA GLU A 500 -28.93 37.66 -22.03
C GLU A 500 -28.06 36.40 -22.22
N ASP A 501 -27.17 36.12 -21.28
CA ASP A 501 -26.35 34.91 -21.32
C ASP A 501 -27.21 33.66 -21.25
N LEU A 502 -28.25 33.67 -20.42
CA LEU A 502 -29.17 32.52 -20.27
C LEU A 502 -30.02 32.24 -21.50
N LYS A 503 -30.29 33.25 -22.34
CA LYS A 503 -31.06 33.07 -23.59
C LYS A 503 -30.32 32.22 -24.63
N ARG A 504 -29.02 32.02 -24.47
CA ARG A 504 -28.20 31.16 -25.36
C ARG A 504 -28.39 29.66 -25.11
N TYR A 505 -28.99 29.27 -23.98
CA TYR A 505 -29.23 27.90 -23.61
C TYR A 505 -30.65 27.46 -23.98
N ASP A 506 -30.78 26.23 -24.42
CA ASP A 506 -32.08 25.64 -24.73
C ASP A 506 -32.90 25.39 -23.46
N LYS A 507 -32.23 25.07 -22.34
CA LYS A 507 -32.85 24.89 -21.03
C LYS A 507 -32.02 25.52 -19.91
N VAL A 508 -32.71 26.05 -18.91
CA VAL A 508 -32.09 26.56 -17.68
C VAL A 508 -32.70 25.84 -16.49
N ILE A 509 -31.87 25.13 -15.75
CA ILE A 509 -32.26 24.39 -14.54
C ILE A 509 -31.81 25.17 -13.32
N LYS A 510 -32.78 25.54 -12.47
CA LYS A 510 -32.49 26.21 -11.21
C LYS A 510 -32.57 25.22 -10.07
N LEU A 511 -31.42 24.89 -9.47
CA LEU A 511 -31.36 24.09 -8.25
C LEU A 511 -31.62 24.98 -7.04
N VAL A 512 -32.63 24.59 -6.27
CA VAL A 512 -33.02 25.23 -5.01
C VAL A 512 -32.66 24.28 -3.88
N ARG A 513 -32.20 24.84 -2.79
CA ARG A 513 -31.80 24.06 -1.60
C ARG A 513 -33.02 23.69 -0.80
#